data_5f969e0bd1d1ff472f1a0df9d2457e80
#
_entry.id   5f969e0bd1d1ff472f1a0df9d2457e80
#
_cell.length_a   1.000
_cell.length_b   1.000
_cell.length_c   1.000
_cell.angle_alpha   90.00
_cell.angle_beta   90.00
_cell.angle_gamma   90.00
#
_symmetry.space_group_name_H-M   'P 1'
#
loop_
_entity.id
_entity.type
_entity.pdbx_description
1 polymer ?
#
loop_
_entity_poly.entity_id
_entity_poly.type
_entity_poly.pdbx_seq_one_letter_code
_entity_poly.pdbx_strand_id
1 'polypeptide(L)'
;TTTASILSLLKELNQKLGVTVVIITHQMSVIEEICTRVAILDSGAVAEEGSVEDIFAHPTTDAARRLVYPGGVSVKQYPAGTRAVRVAFNGGTAYQPLIASLAIDCGVKVNILGADTRNIDGKAFGTMLLGLPDDPNEAAKALSYIRSQHNVTAEEVEYHG
;
A
#
# COMPACT_ATOMS: atom_id res chain seq x y z
N THR A 1 -14.33 -20.96 -2.48
CA THR A 1 -13.17 -21.86 -2.19
C THR A 1 -13.22 -22.25 -0.71
N THR A 2 -12.68 -23.43 -0.34
CA THR A 2 -12.70 -23.97 1.02
C THR A 2 -12.13 -22.99 2.06
N THR A 3 -11.07 -22.26 1.71
CA THR A 3 -10.44 -21.27 2.58
C THR A 3 -11.40 -20.13 2.96
N ALA A 4 -12.06 -19.53 1.98
CA ALA A 4 -13.01 -18.44 2.24
C ALA A 4 -14.16 -18.88 3.16
N SER A 5 -14.67 -20.10 2.99
CA SER A 5 -15.73 -20.63 3.86
C SER A 5 -15.25 -20.83 5.30
N ILE A 6 -14.00 -21.29 5.50
CA ILE A 6 -13.40 -21.44 6.84
C ILE A 6 -13.19 -20.06 7.48
N LEU A 7 -12.68 -19.09 6.75
CA LEU A 7 -12.47 -17.74 7.27
C LEU A 7 -13.80 -17.06 7.68
N SER A 8 -14.84 -17.22 6.86
CA SER A 8 -16.18 -16.76 7.20
C SER A 8 -16.72 -17.40 8.48
N LEU A 9 -16.53 -18.71 8.65
CA LEU A 9 -16.93 -19.42 9.86
C LEU A 9 -16.16 -18.93 11.10
N LEU A 10 -14.85 -18.73 10.99
CA LEU A 10 -14.03 -18.19 12.08
C LEU A 10 -14.49 -16.78 12.50
N LYS A 11 -14.81 -15.93 11.54
CA LYS A 11 -15.36 -14.58 11.79
C LYS A 11 -16.71 -14.67 12.52
N GLU A 12 -17.58 -15.57 12.08
CA GLU A 12 -18.88 -15.80 12.71
C GLU A 12 -18.74 -16.31 14.16
N LEU A 13 -17.84 -17.26 14.40
CA LEU A 13 -17.56 -17.78 15.75
C LEU A 13 -17.01 -16.69 16.67
N ASN A 14 -16.06 -15.88 16.19
CA ASN A 14 -15.54 -14.74 16.94
C ASN A 14 -16.67 -13.77 17.34
N GLN A 15 -17.53 -13.41 16.40
CA GLN A 15 -18.64 -12.47 16.63
C GLN A 15 -19.73 -13.04 17.55
N LYS A 16 -20.11 -14.30 17.37
CA LYS A 16 -21.20 -14.91 18.15
C LYS A 16 -20.79 -15.38 19.54
N LEU A 17 -19.58 -15.90 19.68
CA LEU A 17 -19.10 -16.50 20.93
C LEU A 17 -18.16 -15.56 21.72
N GLY A 18 -17.73 -14.44 21.15
CA GLY A 18 -16.77 -13.53 21.78
C GLY A 18 -15.38 -14.12 22.00
N VAL A 19 -15.04 -15.20 21.27
CA VAL A 19 -13.75 -15.87 21.41
C VAL A 19 -12.66 -15.11 20.65
N THR A 20 -11.46 -15.06 21.21
CA THR A 20 -10.29 -14.53 20.49
C THR A 20 -9.73 -15.63 19.58
N VAL A 21 -9.57 -15.33 18.32
CA VAL A 21 -8.97 -16.21 17.33
C VAL A 21 -7.57 -15.70 16.98
N VAL A 22 -6.57 -16.56 17.12
CA VAL A 22 -5.19 -16.27 16.72
C VAL A 22 -4.85 -17.13 15.51
N ILE A 23 -4.36 -16.50 14.44
CA ILE A 23 -4.01 -17.15 13.19
C ILE A 23 -2.54 -16.87 12.89
N ILE A 24 -1.79 -17.92 12.60
CA ILE A 24 -0.41 -17.82 12.14
C ILE A 24 -0.42 -18.09 10.64
N THR A 25 -0.03 -17.10 9.85
CA THR A 25 -0.04 -17.20 8.40
C THR A 25 0.98 -16.24 7.79
N HIS A 26 1.44 -16.55 6.59
CA HIS A 26 2.20 -15.64 5.72
C HIS A 26 1.34 -15.13 4.54
N GLN A 27 0.05 -15.48 4.53
CA GLN A 27 -0.88 -15.07 3.47
C GLN A 27 -1.56 -13.75 3.86
N MET A 28 -1.17 -12.68 3.19
CA MET A 28 -1.72 -11.34 3.46
C MET A 28 -3.22 -11.27 3.27
N SER A 29 -3.77 -11.97 2.25
CA SER A 29 -5.21 -12.02 2.00
C SER A 29 -6.02 -12.54 3.19
N VAL A 30 -5.46 -13.48 3.99
CA VAL A 30 -6.11 -13.97 5.21
C VAL A 30 -6.12 -12.90 6.29
N ILE A 31 -5.00 -12.18 6.45
CA ILE A 31 -4.89 -11.08 7.43
C ILE A 31 -5.88 -9.97 7.10
N GLU A 32 -5.94 -9.56 5.83
CA GLU A 32 -6.83 -8.51 5.33
C GLU A 32 -8.32 -8.86 5.49
N GLU A 33 -8.66 -10.15 5.33
CA GLU A 33 -10.06 -10.59 5.30
C GLU A 33 -10.68 -10.68 6.70
N ILE A 34 -9.93 -11.15 7.71
CA ILE A 34 -10.54 -11.47 9.01
C ILE A 34 -9.81 -10.92 10.23
N CYS A 35 -8.56 -10.48 10.12
CA CYS A 35 -7.80 -9.99 11.27
C CYS A 35 -8.07 -8.51 11.53
N THR A 36 -8.16 -8.13 12.81
CA THR A 36 -8.23 -6.72 13.24
C THR A 36 -6.88 -6.21 13.74
N ARG A 37 -6.04 -7.13 14.23
CA ARG A 37 -4.68 -6.83 14.69
C ARG A 37 -3.70 -7.84 14.11
N VAL A 38 -2.47 -7.42 13.96
CA VAL A 38 -1.37 -8.25 13.46
C VAL A 38 -0.11 -8.02 14.29
N ALA A 39 0.63 -9.10 14.53
CA ALA A 39 1.99 -9.05 15.04
C ALA A 39 2.92 -9.70 13.99
N ILE A 40 3.90 -8.96 13.53
CA ILE A 40 4.87 -9.40 12.53
C ILE A 40 6.08 -9.96 13.25
N LEU A 41 6.38 -11.22 12.96
CA LEU A 41 7.55 -11.90 13.52
C LEU A 41 8.71 -11.84 12.53
N ASP A 42 9.87 -11.44 13.03
CA ASP A 42 11.14 -11.51 12.30
C ASP A 42 12.24 -12.04 13.23
N SER A 43 12.98 -13.02 12.74
CA SER A 43 14.12 -13.61 13.47
C SER A 43 13.77 -14.08 14.91
N GLY A 44 12.54 -14.58 15.11
CA GLY A 44 12.07 -15.11 16.40
C GLY A 44 11.59 -14.05 17.40
N ALA A 45 11.50 -12.80 17.02
CA ALA A 45 10.97 -11.71 17.84
C ALA A 45 9.82 -11.00 17.13
N VAL A 46 8.98 -10.29 17.90
CA VAL A 46 7.97 -9.39 17.34
C VAL A 46 8.69 -8.15 16.81
N ALA A 47 8.69 -7.98 15.49
CA ALA A 47 9.27 -6.83 14.84
C ALA A 47 8.34 -5.61 14.86
N GLU A 48 7.04 -5.84 14.67
CA GLU A 48 6.03 -4.79 14.68
C GLU A 48 4.67 -5.39 15.03
N GLU A 49 3.84 -4.63 15.75
CA GLU A 49 2.46 -5.01 16.05
C GLU A 49 1.53 -3.81 16.03
N GLY A 50 0.28 -4.03 15.64
CA GLY A 50 -0.71 -2.96 15.60
C GLY A 50 -2.04 -3.42 15.02
N SER A 51 -2.92 -2.46 14.72
CA SER A 51 -4.08 -2.75 13.87
C SER A 51 -3.63 -3.11 12.46
N VAL A 52 -4.40 -3.94 11.77
CA VAL A 52 -4.12 -4.27 10.36
C VAL A 52 -4.08 -2.98 9.53
N GLU A 53 -5.02 -2.07 9.79
CA GLU A 53 -5.12 -0.77 9.10
C GLU A 53 -3.84 0.08 9.28
N ASP A 54 -3.34 0.22 10.52
CA ASP A 54 -2.13 1.02 10.81
C ASP A 54 -0.87 0.42 10.20
N ILE A 55 -0.67 -0.90 10.35
CA ILE A 55 0.50 -1.60 9.80
C ILE A 55 0.53 -1.52 8.27
N PHE A 56 -0.63 -1.61 7.62
CA PHE A 56 -0.70 -1.51 6.16
C PHE A 56 -0.55 -0.08 5.66
N ALA A 57 -1.04 0.91 6.42
CA ALA A 57 -0.88 2.30 6.06
C ALA A 57 0.55 2.81 6.29
N HIS A 58 1.16 2.42 7.41
CA HIS A 58 2.42 2.99 7.89
C HIS A 58 3.39 1.91 8.42
N PRO A 59 3.84 0.95 7.59
CA PRO A 59 4.80 -0.06 8.03
C PRO A 59 6.13 0.62 8.41
N THR A 60 6.55 0.48 9.66
CA THR A 60 7.72 1.16 10.21
C THR A 60 8.99 0.32 10.09
N THR A 61 8.88 -1.01 10.17
CA THR A 61 10.02 -1.93 10.09
C THR A 61 10.23 -2.48 8.67
N ASP A 62 11.44 -2.91 8.37
CA ASP A 62 11.75 -3.57 7.09
C ASP A 62 10.99 -4.91 6.94
N ALA A 63 10.75 -5.62 8.04
CA ALA A 63 9.94 -6.83 8.04
C ALA A 63 8.50 -6.54 7.62
N ALA A 64 7.89 -5.49 8.19
CA ALA A 64 6.55 -5.04 7.82
C ALA A 64 6.49 -4.57 6.37
N ARG A 65 7.47 -3.77 5.94
CA ARG A 65 7.54 -3.30 4.54
C ARG A 65 7.64 -4.46 3.55
N ARG A 66 8.46 -5.48 3.83
CA ARG A 66 8.56 -6.67 2.97
C ARG A 66 7.27 -7.47 2.92
N LEU A 67 6.52 -7.49 4.02
CA LEU A 67 5.26 -8.22 4.12
C LEU A 67 4.12 -7.47 3.44
N VAL A 68 3.98 -6.18 3.72
CA VAL A 68 2.93 -5.32 3.16
C VAL A 68 3.15 -5.04 1.68
N TYR A 69 4.40 -4.95 1.25
CA TYR A 69 4.79 -4.69 -0.14
C TYR A 69 5.64 -5.84 -0.72
N PRO A 70 5.08 -7.06 -0.82
CA PRO A 70 5.81 -8.20 -1.35
C PRO A 70 6.17 -7.95 -2.82
N GLY A 71 7.44 -7.85 -3.07
CA GLY A 71 7.92 -7.58 -4.42
C GLY A 71 8.42 -6.17 -4.65
N GLY A 72 8.34 -5.30 -3.64
CA GLY A 72 8.70 -3.88 -3.69
C GLY A 72 8.74 -3.39 -5.13
N VAL A 73 8.06 -2.38 -5.55
CA VAL A 73 8.03 -2.02 -6.97
C VAL A 73 9.47 -2.04 -7.46
N SER A 74 9.82 -3.09 -8.21
CA SER A 74 11.21 -3.32 -8.63
C SER A 74 11.55 -2.25 -9.66
N VAL A 75 12.22 -1.21 -9.22
CA VAL A 75 12.72 -0.13 -10.08
C VAL A 75 13.81 -0.63 -11.04
N LYS A 76 14.22 -1.89 -10.92
CA LYS A 76 15.30 -2.50 -11.69
C LYS A 76 15.11 -2.60 -13.22
N GLN A 77 13.95 -2.19 -13.75
CA GLN A 77 13.62 -2.30 -15.17
C GLN A 77 13.54 -0.95 -15.90
N TYR A 78 13.84 0.15 -15.24
CA TYR A 78 13.71 1.47 -15.86
C TYR A 78 15.09 2.06 -16.20
N PRO A 79 15.19 2.89 -17.23
CA PRO A 79 16.46 3.52 -17.61
C PRO A 79 17.04 4.34 -16.45
N ALA A 80 18.37 4.36 -16.34
CA ALA A 80 19.07 5.21 -15.38
C ALA A 80 18.65 6.68 -15.60
N GLY A 81 18.39 7.38 -14.50
CA GLY A 81 17.91 8.77 -14.54
C GLY A 81 16.37 8.92 -14.63
N THR A 82 15.61 7.82 -14.65
CA THR A 82 14.15 7.91 -14.56
C THR A 82 13.76 8.54 -13.22
N ARG A 83 13.09 9.68 -13.28
CA ARG A 83 12.50 10.31 -12.08
C ARG A 83 11.18 9.64 -11.76
N ALA A 84 11.03 9.19 -10.55
CA ALA A 84 9.83 8.53 -10.10
C ALA A 84 9.37 9.02 -8.73
N VAL A 85 8.09 8.89 -8.45
CA VAL A 85 7.50 9.15 -7.13
C VAL A 85 6.76 7.92 -6.66
N ARG A 86 7.06 7.47 -5.46
CA ARG A 86 6.26 6.48 -4.75
C ARG A 86 5.13 7.18 -4.05
N VAL A 87 3.92 6.76 -4.35
CA VAL A 87 2.68 7.28 -3.77
C VAL A 87 2.09 6.20 -2.91
N ALA A 88 1.93 6.44 -1.61
CA ALA A 88 1.24 5.52 -0.72
C ALA A 88 -0.15 6.06 -0.37
N PHE A 89 -1.15 5.18 -0.45
CA PHE A 89 -2.55 5.46 -0.13
C PHE A 89 -2.88 4.93 1.26
N ASN A 90 -3.36 5.80 2.14
CA ASN A 90 -3.56 5.53 3.57
C ASN A 90 -5.05 5.50 3.94
N GLY A 91 -5.85 4.74 3.19
CA GLY A 91 -7.21 4.41 3.62
C GLY A 91 -8.29 5.47 3.40
N GLY A 92 -8.20 6.34 2.42
CA GLY A 92 -9.27 7.32 2.16
C GLY A 92 -9.43 7.73 0.71
N THR A 93 -8.36 7.75 -0.03
CA THR A 93 -8.24 8.40 -1.34
C THR A 93 -8.35 7.47 -2.54
N ALA A 94 -8.52 6.18 -2.35
CA ALA A 94 -8.57 5.25 -3.48
C ALA A 94 -9.78 5.44 -4.40
N TYR A 95 -10.78 6.13 -3.93
CA TYR A 95 -11.92 6.53 -4.75
C TYR A 95 -11.69 7.85 -5.48
N GLN A 96 -10.62 8.58 -5.19
CA GLN A 96 -10.24 9.77 -5.94
C GLN A 96 -9.34 9.36 -7.11
N PRO A 97 -9.70 9.71 -8.33
CA PRO A 97 -8.96 9.30 -9.52
C PRO A 97 -7.66 10.11 -9.68
N LEU A 98 -6.68 9.87 -8.80
CA LEU A 98 -5.42 10.65 -8.73
C LEU A 98 -4.75 10.84 -10.10
N ILE A 99 -4.65 9.76 -10.89
CA ILE A 99 -4.01 9.80 -12.20
C ILE A 99 -4.82 10.65 -13.20
N ALA A 100 -6.15 10.47 -13.17
CA ALA A 100 -7.02 11.28 -14.03
C ALA A 100 -6.99 12.75 -13.63
N SER A 101 -7.01 13.05 -12.33
CA SER A 101 -6.92 14.42 -11.82
C SER A 101 -5.56 15.06 -12.15
N LEU A 102 -4.45 14.34 -12.06
CA LEU A 102 -3.16 14.85 -12.54
C LEU A 102 -3.20 15.25 -14.01
N ALA A 103 -3.82 14.44 -14.86
CA ALA A 103 -3.92 14.74 -16.28
C ALA A 103 -4.91 15.87 -16.59
N ILE A 104 -6.06 15.92 -15.90
CA ILE A 104 -7.14 16.87 -16.18
C ILE A 104 -6.88 18.22 -15.49
N ASP A 105 -6.58 18.21 -14.18
CA ASP A 105 -6.51 19.43 -13.37
C ASP A 105 -5.13 20.09 -13.47
N CYS A 106 -4.08 19.26 -13.55
CA CYS A 106 -2.71 19.77 -13.66
C CYS A 106 -2.19 19.80 -15.10
N GLY A 107 -2.82 19.06 -16.03
CA GLY A 107 -2.33 18.92 -17.40
C GLY A 107 -1.03 18.10 -17.49
N VAL A 108 -0.67 17.36 -16.43
CA VAL A 108 0.58 16.59 -16.36
C VAL A 108 0.30 15.12 -16.60
N LYS A 109 1.03 14.52 -17.53
CA LYS A 109 0.95 13.08 -17.85
C LYS A 109 2.02 12.34 -17.05
N VAL A 110 1.60 11.28 -16.36
CA VAL A 110 2.49 10.38 -15.62
C VAL A 110 2.32 8.95 -16.10
N ASN A 111 3.37 8.14 -16.00
CA ASN A 111 3.31 6.71 -16.27
C ASN A 111 3.14 5.94 -14.97
N ILE A 112 2.30 4.91 -14.97
CA ILE A 112 2.25 3.94 -13.86
C ILE A 112 3.36 2.92 -14.12
N LEU A 113 4.41 2.99 -13.31
CA LEU A 113 5.55 2.07 -13.37
C LEU A 113 5.30 0.80 -12.57
N GLY A 114 4.45 0.88 -11.57
CA GLY A 114 3.98 -0.24 -10.77
C GLY A 114 2.87 0.20 -9.83
N ALA A 115 2.01 -0.75 -9.46
CA ALA A 115 0.94 -0.51 -8.50
C ALA A 115 0.65 -1.80 -7.74
N ASP A 116 0.54 -1.69 -6.42
CA ASP A 116 0.03 -2.71 -5.53
C ASP A 116 -0.98 -2.04 -4.61
N THR A 117 -2.25 -2.23 -4.92
CA THR A 117 -3.36 -1.62 -4.18
C THR A 117 -4.30 -2.70 -3.67
N ARG A 118 -4.78 -2.54 -2.43
CA ARG A 118 -5.65 -3.50 -1.74
C ARG A 118 -6.82 -2.77 -1.11
N ASN A 119 -7.93 -3.48 -0.99
CA ASN A 119 -9.09 -2.98 -0.28
C ASN A 119 -9.18 -3.69 1.08
N ILE A 120 -9.13 -2.91 2.17
CA ILE A 120 -9.29 -3.37 3.54
C ILE A 120 -10.48 -2.62 4.13
N ASP A 121 -11.55 -3.34 4.48
CA ASP A 121 -12.79 -2.78 5.03
C ASP A 121 -13.38 -1.61 4.21
N GLY A 122 -13.33 -1.73 2.87
CA GLY A 122 -13.86 -0.70 1.97
C GLY A 122 -12.93 0.50 1.75
N LYS A 123 -11.77 0.51 2.39
CA LYS A 123 -10.73 1.52 2.22
C LYS A 123 -9.60 0.97 1.38
N ALA A 124 -9.05 1.76 0.50
CA ALA A 124 -7.91 1.31 -0.27
C ALA A 124 -6.60 1.73 0.39
N PHE A 125 -5.73 0.77 0.47
CA PHE A 125 -4.35 0.88 0.91
C PHE A 125 -3.43 0.40 -0.21
N GLY A 126 -2.21 0.85 -0.21
CA GLY A 126 -1.23 0.36 -1.16
C GLY A 126 -0.28 1.43 -1.65
N THR A 127 0.54 1.05 -2.60
CA THR A 127 1.51 1.95 -3.21
C THR A 127 1.41 1.93 -4.72
N MET A 128 1.72 3.08 -5.30
CA MET A 128 1.90 3.26 -6.73
C MET A 128 3.28 3.87 -6.97
N LEU A 129 4.00 3.38 -7.95
CA LEU A 129 5.19 4.04 -8.46
C LEU A 129 4.83 4.74 -9.76
N LEU A 130 4.96 6.05 -9.79
CA LEU A 130 4.64 6.87 -10.95
C LEU A 130 5.93 7.43 -11.54
N GLY A 131 6.12 7.25 -12.84
CA GLY A 131 7.15 7.94 -13.61
C GLY A 131 6.75 9.38 -13.85
N LEU A 132 7.62 10.30 -13.45
CA LEU A 132 7.43 11.73 -13.63
C LEU A 132 7.90 12.18 -15.03
N PRO A 133 7.36 13.28 -15.56
CA PRO A 133 7.85 13.90 -16.78
C PRO A 133 9.33 14.30 -16.65
N ASP A 134 10.03 14.32 -17.80
CA ASP A 134 11.43 14.78 -17.86
C ASP A 134 11.54 16.31 -17.62
N ASP A 135 10.50 17.07 -17.96
CA ASP A 135 10.45 18.51 -17.68
C ASP A 135 10.37 18.76 -16.17
N PRO A 136 11.36 19.47 -15.59
CA PRO A 136 11.42 19.70 -14.15
C PRO A 136 10.22 20.50 -13.62
N ASN A 137 9.63 21.40 -14.41
CA ASN A 137 8.48 22.20 -13.99
C ASN A 137 7.21 21.35 -13.94
N GLU A 138 7.00 20.48 -14.94
CA GLU A 138 5.89 19.54 -14.95
C GLU A 138 6.02 18.51 -13.81
N ALA A 139 7.22 17.99 -13.58
CA ALA A 139 7.50 17.09 -12.48
C ALA A 139 7.22 17.74 -11.10
N ALA A 140 7.68 18.98 -10.91
CA ALA A 140 7.42 19.73 -9.67
C ALA A 140 5.92 19.99 -9.47
N LYS A 141 5.19 20.30 -10.54
CA LYS A 141 3.74 20.50 -10.51
C LYS A 141 3.01 19.23 -10.12
N ALA A 142 3.38 18.08 -10.69
CA ALA A 142 2.82 16.77 -10.33
C ALA A 142 3.07 16.45 -8.86
N LEU A 143 4.30 16.61 -8.38
CA LEU A 143 4.67 16.36 -6.98
C LEU A 143 3.89 17.25 -6.00
N SER A 144 3.78 18.55 -6.30
CA SER A 144 3.01 19.47 -5.49
C SER A 144 1.55 19.07 -5.40
N TYR A 145 0.95 18.68 -6.52
CA TYR A 145 -0.43 18.20 -6.55
C TYR A 145 -0.62 16.92 -5.74
N ILE A 146 0.25 15.92 -5.93
CA ILE A 146 0.16 14.65 -5.19
C ILE A 146 0.29 14.90 -3.68
N ARG A 147 1.25 15.73 -3.25
CA ARG A 147 1.47 16.09 -1.84
C ARG A 147 0.32 16.87 -1.21
N SER A 148 -0.48 17.56 -2.01
CA SER A 148 -1.67 18.29 -1.53
C SER A 148 -2.88 17.38 -1.26
N GLN A 149 -2.84 16.14 -1.71
CA GLN A 149 -3.96 15.21 -1.52
C GLN A 149 -3.99 14.68 -0.09
N HIS A 150 -5.19 14.59 0.49
CA HIS A 150 -5.39 14.01 1.83
C HIS A 150 -5.16 12.49 1.79
N ASN A 151 -4.54 11.96 2.84
CA ASN A 151 -4.26 10.53 3.00
C ASN A 151 -3.37 9.91 1.89
N VAL A 152 -2.55 10.73 1.27
CA VAL A 152 -1.51 10.30 0.33
C VAL A 152 -0.17 10.77 0.84
N THR A 153 0.81 9.86 0.85
CA THR A 153 2.22 10.22 1.04
C THR A 153 2.98 10.03 -0.26
N ALA A 154 3.86 10.98 -0.57
CA ALA A 154 4.65 10.97 -1.79
C ALA A 154 6.14 11.07 -1.46
N GLU A 155 6.91 10.06 -1.88
CA GLU A 155 8.36 10.00 -1.74
C GLU A 155 9.00 9.94 -3.12
N GLU A 156 9.88 10.88 -3.41
CA GLU A 156 10.67 10.83 -4.65
C GLU A 156 11.66 9.69 -4.59
N VAL A 157 11.75 8.92 -5.65
CA VAL A 157 12.66 7.79 -5.78
C VAL A 157 13.56 8.06 -6.97
N GLU A 158 14.86 8.20 -6.70
CA GLU A 158 15.87 8.25 -7.76
C GLU A 158 16.31 6.83 -8.10
N TYR A 159 16.27 6.51 -9.38
CA TYR A 159 16.80 5.26 -9.88
C TYR A 159 18.28 5.42 -10.22
N HIS A 160 19.12 4.81 -9.40
CA HIS A 160 20.52 4.61 -9.70
C HIS A 160 20.67 3.23 -10.34
N GLY A 161 20.79 3.20 -11.65
CA GLY A 161 20.96 1.99 -12.47
C GLY A 161 22.17 1.14 -12.08
#